data_49b730e5c71facdeabf1583c2b213fef
#
_entry.id   49b730e5c71facdeabf1583c2b213fef
#
_cell.length_a   1.000
_cell.length_b   1.000
_cell.length_c   1.000
_cell.angle_alpha   90.00
_cell.angle_beta   90.00
_cell.angle_gamma   90.00
#
_symmetry.space_group_name_H-M   'P 1'
#
loop_
_entity.id
_entity.type
_entity.pdbx_description
1 polymer ?
#
loop_
_entity_poly.entity_id
_entity_poly.type
_entity_poly.pdbx_seq_one_letter_code
_entity_poly.pdbx_strand_id
1 'polypeptide(L)'
;MLESYTDTQQIIEGGGFLIQLLTAGIVAPIVEELIFRGLVYRRTKKMTGTIAAAILSAALFGVFHGNWVQAPYAFIIGIVAVFVYEKFKSIVAPIMLHMSANILSVLIMTMTSSDTPTVDSLNIDTLAYVSSLIIFIFITGVLAAVFGVIIWNKVNPVAINAKKENEI
;
A
#
# COMPACT_ATOMS: atom_id res chain seq x y z
N MET A 1 13.54 -22.41 1.14
CA MET A 1 12.70 -21.21 1.51
C MET A 1 12.46 -20.29 0.30
N LEU A 2 13.49 -19.95 -0.50
CA LEU A 2 13.32 -19.19 -1.75
C LEU A 2 12.54 -19.97 -2.82
N GLU A 3 12.80 -21.27 -2.99
CA GLU A 3 12.06 -22.13 -3.93
C GLU A 3 10.57 -22.21 -3.60
N SER A 4 10.23 -22.38 -2.33
CA SER A 4 8.82 -22.40 -1.87
C SER A 4 8.09 -21.08 -2.13
N TYR A 5 8.79 -19.94 -2.12
CA TYR A 5 8.21 -18.63 -2.44
C TYR A 5 7.94 -18.47 -3.95
N THR A 6 8.89 -18.92 -4.78
CA THR A 6 8.72 -18.91 -6.25
C THR A 6 7.60 -19.85 -6.69
N ASP A 7 7.49 -21.03 -6.09
CA ASP A 7 6.40 -21.96 -6.39
C ASP A 7 5.03 -21.38 -6.03
N THR A 8 4.92 -20.72 -4.88
CA THR A 8 3.68 -20.08 -4.44
C THR A 8 3.29 -18.93 -5.38
N GLN A 9 4.26 -18.09 -5.80
CA GLN A 9 4.00 -17.04 -6.79
C GLN A 9 3.53 -17.62 -8.13
N GLN A 10 4.18 -18.66 -8.64
CA GLN A 10 3.78 -19.31 -9.90
C GLN A 10 2.36 -19.90 -9.82
N ILE A 11 1.96 -20.46 -8.68
CA ILE A 11 0.60 -20.96 -8.47
C ILE A 11 -0.41 -19.81 -8.48
N ILE A 12 -0.09 -18.68 -7.84
CA ILE A 12 -0.97 -17.51 -7.80
C ILE A 12 -1.07 -16.89 -9.21
N GLU A 13 0.05 -16.72 -9.90
CA GLU A 13 0.08 -16.17 -11.25
C GLU A 13 -0.58 -17.09 -12.28
N GLY A 14 -0.39 -18.42 -12.15
CA GLY A 14 -1.03 -19.44 -12.99
C GLY A 14 -2.52 -19.66 -12.69
N GLY A 15 -3.02 -19.19 -11.55
CA GLY A 15 -4.41 -19.37 -11.09
C GLY A 15 -5.45 -18.53 -11.80
N GLY A 16 -5.04 -17.69 -12.75
CA GLY A 16 -5.93 -16.79 -13.48
C GLY A 16 -6.40 -15.56 -12.66
N PHE A 17 -7.06 -14.64 -13.35
CA PHE A 17 -7.46 -13.35 -12.81
C PHE A 17 -8.20 -13.41 -11.45
N LEU A 18 -9.16 -14.35 -11.33
CA LEU A 18 -9.97 -14.42 -10.11
C LEU A 18 -9.16 -14.83 -8.88
N ILE A 19 -8.23 -15.76 -9.03
CA ILE A 19 -7.35 -16.19 -7.94
C ILE A 19 -6.39 -15.08 -7.55
N GLN A 20 -5.80 -14.38 -8.51
CA GLN A 20 -4.94 -13.22 -8.25
C GLN A 20 -5.72 -12.10 -7.54
N LEU A 21 -6.93 -11.80 -7.99
CA LEU A 21 -7.78 -10.78 -7.37
C LEU A 21 -8.11 -11.13 -5.91
N LEU A 22 -8.49 -12.37 -5.63
CA LEU A 22 -8.84 -12.79 -4.28
C LEU A 22 -7.60 -12.86 -3.37
N THR A 23 -6.50 -13.46 -3.83
CA THR A 23 -5.31 -13.66 -3.01
C THR A 23 -4.52 -12.36 -2.84
N ALA A 24 -4.04 -11.77 -3.93
CA ALA A 24 -3.20 -10.58 -3.90
C ALA A 24 -4.00 -9.28 -3.71
N GLY A 25 -5.21 -9.20 -4.27
CA GLY A 25 -6.04 -8.00 -4.19
C GLY A 25 -6.76 -7.84 -2.86
N ILE A 26 -7.15 -8.93 -2.19
CA ILE A 26 -8.02 -8.87 -1.01
C ILE A 26 -7.36 -9.49 0.21
N VAL A 27 -7.02 -10.79 0.17
CA VAL A 27 -6.57 -11.54 1.35
C VAL A 27 -5.21 -11.05 1.84
N ALA A 28 -4.24 -10.90 0.95
CA ALA A 28 -2.90 -10.45 1.32
C ALA A 28 -2.94 -9.06 2.00
N PRO A 29 -3.57 -8.01 1.45
CA PRO A 29 -3.68 -6.72 2.13
C PRO A 29 -4.30 -6.78 3.53
N ILE A 30 -5.33 -7.60 3.73
CA ILE A 30 -5.94 -7.75 5.06
C ILE A 30 -4.92 -8.33 6.04
N VAL A 31 -4.27 -9.43 5.69
CA VAL A 31 -3.30 -10.10 6.55
C VAL A 31 -2.11 -9.21 6.83
N GLU A 32 -1.58 -8.56 5.81
CA GLU A 32 -0.43 -7.67 5.93
C GLU A 32 -0.72 -6.46 6.82
N GLU A 33 -1.86 -5.80 6.67
CA GLU A 33 -2.22 -4.68 7.54
C GLU A 33 -2.44 -5.12 9.00
N LEU A 34 -3.04 -6.29 9.22
CA LEU A 34 -3.17 -6.84 10.58
C LEU A 34 -1.80 -7.10 11.22
N ILE A 35 -0.85 -7.61 10.46
CA ILE A 35 0.52 -7.85 10.95
C ILE A 35 1.25 -6.52 11.14
N PHE A 36 1.37 -5.70 10.10
CA PHE A 36 2.26 -4.53 10.13
C PHE A 36 1.69 -3.36 10.92
N ARG A 37 0.39 -3.06 10.81
CA ARG A 37 -0.26 -1.97 11.57
C ARG A 37 -0.87 -2.47 12.86
N GLY A 38 -1.55 -3.60 12.82
CA GLY A 38 -2.20 -4.19 13.98
C GLY A 38 -1.21 -4.68 15.04
N LEU A 39 -0.13 -5.33 14.65
CA LEU A 39 0.84 -5.92 15.57
C LEU A 39 2.15 -5.11 15.64
N VAL A 40 2.93 -5.05 14.54
CA VAL A 40 4.28 -4.46 14.54
C VAL A 40 4.24 -3.00 14.93
N TYR A 41 3.51 -2.17 14.19
CA TYR A 41 3.43 -0.73 14.46
C TYR A 41 2.91 -0.43 15.87
N ARG A 42 1.79 -1.03 16.28
CA ARG A 42 1.20 -0.78 17.60
C ARG A 42 2.11 -1.17 18.76
N ARG A 43 2.84 -2.27 18.65
CA ARG A 43 3.78 -2.72 19.69
C ARG A 43 5.00 -1.81 19.74
N THR A 44 5.61 -1.53 18.60
CA THR A 44 6.80 -0.68 18.50
C THR A 44 6.50 0.75 18.94
N LYS A 45 5.32 1.30 18.58
CA LYS A 45 4.91 2.65 18.97
C LYS A 45 4.93 2.87 20.49
N LYS A 46 4.57 1.86 21.28
CA LYS A 46 4.62 1.94 22.74
C LYS A 46 6.04 2.07 23.28
N MET A 47 7.04 1.61 22.55
CA MET A 47 8.44 1.59 22.97
C MET A 47 9.24 2.76 22.40
N THR A 48 8.97 3.17 21.16
CA THR A 48 9.83 4.11 20.41
C THR A 48 9.12 5.39 19.98
N GLY A 49 7.81 5.47 20.19
CA GLY A 49 7.00 6.59 19.71
C GLY A 49 6.53 6.42 18.25
N THR A 50 5.70 7.37 17.79
CA THR A 50 4.98 7.27 16.51
C THR A 50 5.89 7.24 15.30
N ILE A 51 6.88 8.15 15.23
CA ILE A 51 7.73 8.32 14.03
C ILE A 51 8.64 7.12 13.82
N ALA A 52 9.38 6.72 14.87
CA ALA A 52 10.30 5.59 14.80
C ALA A 52 9.55 4.28 14.49
N ALA A 53 8.38 4.08 15.10
CA ALA A 53 7.54 2.93 14.82
C ALA A 53 6.99 2.92 13.39
N ALA A 54 6.63 4.08 12.84
CA ALA A 54 6.18 4.20 11.46
C ALA A 54 7.29 3.79 10.47
N ILE A 55 8.50 4.33 10.67
CA ILE A 55 9.66 4.01 9.83
C ILE A 55 9.99 2.51 9.93
N LEU A 56 10.06 1.95 11.14
CA LEU A 56 10.39 0.54 11.32
C LEU A 56 9.32 -0.39 10.71
N SER A 57 8.04 -0.11 10.96
CA SER A 57 6.95 -0.91 10.40
C SER A 57 6.92 -0.85 8.87
N ALA A 58 7.15 0.32 8.29
CA ALA A 58 7.22 0.51 6.84
C ALA A 58 8.47 -0.16 6.23
N ALA A 59 9.62 -0.08 6.89
CA ALA A 59 10.85 -0.74 6.45
C ALA A 59 10.70 -2.26 6.44
N LEU A 60 10.15 -2.83 7.51
CA LEU A 60 9.86 -4.27 7.57
C LEU A 60 8.84 -4.68 6.50
N PHE A 61 7.81 -3.86 6.26
CA PHE A 61 6.83 -4.09 5.21
C PHE A 61 7.48 -4.13 3.83
N GLY A 62 8.37 -3.18 3.51
CA GLY A 62 9.12 -3.17 2.26
C GLY A 62 10.02 -4.39 2.10
N VAL A 63 10.80 -4.74 3.13
CA VAL A 63 11.72 -5.89 3.10
C VAL A 63 10.96 -7.21 2.97
N PHE A 64 9.80 -7.33 3.61
CA PHE A 64 8.99 -8.55 3.59
C PHE A 64 8.46 -8.91 2.20
N HIS A 65 8.39 -7.94 1.28
CA HIS A 65 8.02 -8.21 -0.12
C HIS A 65 9.07 -9.01 -0.89
N GLY A 66 10.30 -9.17 -0.36
CA GLY A 66 11.33 -10.03 -0.94
C GLY A 66 11.86 -9.59 -2.32
N ASN A 67 11.44 -8.45 -2.83
CA ASN A 67 11.80 -7.92 -4.13
C ASN A 67 12.37 -6.50 -3.99
N TRP A 68 13.62 -6.29 -4.43
CA TRP A 68 14.32 -5.01 -4.32
C TRP A 68 13.70 -3.88 -5.15
N VAL A 69 12.98 -4.21 -6.23
CA VAL A 69 12.24 -3.21 -7.01
C VAL A 69 10.96 -2.80 -6.27
N GLN A 70 10.34 -3.76 -5.61
CA GLN A 70 9.09 -3.57 -4.86
C GLN A 70 9.30 -2.88 -3.51
N ALA A 71 10.40 -3.18 -2.82
CA ALA A 71 10.68 -2.70 -1.47
C ALA A 71 10.58 -1.17 -1.28
N PRO A 72 11.13 -0.30 -2.17
CA PRO A 72 11.02 1.15 -2.00
C PRO A 72 9.60 1.68 -2.04
N TYR A 73 8.78 1.24 -3.00
CA TYR A 73 7.40 1.73 -3.07
C TYR A 73 6.52 1.11 -1.98
N ALA A 74 6.75 -0.15 -1.60
CA ALA A 74 6.08 -0.76 -0.46
C ALA A 74 6.40 -0.01 0.84
N PHE A 75 7.65 0.43 1.03
CA PHE A 75 8.02 1.30 2.15
C PHE A 75 7.19 2.59 2.16
N ILE A 76 7.05 3.27 1.02
CA ILE A 76 6.26 4.51 0.91
C ILE A 76 4.79 4.24 1.24
N ILE A 77 4.20 3.21 0.64
CA ILE A 77 2.82 2.77 0.98
C ILE A 77 2.71 2.44 2.46
N GLY A 78 3.75 1.82 3.03
CA GLY A 78 3.87 1.53 4.44
C GLY A 78 3.73 2.77 5.34
N ILE A 79 4.42 3.84 5.01
CA ILE A 79 4.32 5.13 5.74
C ILE A 79 2.92 5.72 5.59
N VAL A 80 2.36 5.73 4.37
CA VAL A 80 1.00 6.26 4.11
C VAL A 80 -0.05 5.47 4.90
N ALA A 81 0.07 4.15 4.95
CA ALA A 81 -0.84 3.29 5.69
C ALA A 81 -0.79 3.54 7.21
N VAL A 82 0.40 3.80 7.78
CA VAL A 82 0.51 4.25 9.18
C VAL A 82 -0.16 5.60 9.39
N PHE A 83 0.05 6.56 8.49
CA PHE A 83 -0.60 7.87 8.57
C PHE A 83 -2.13 7.73 8.55
N VAL A 84 -2.67 6.94 7.63
CA VAL A 84 -4.12 6.66 7.53
C VAL A 84 -4.62 5.96 8.79
N TYR A 85 -3.89 4.96 9.29
CA TYR A 85 -4.23 4.29 10.55
C TYR A 85 -4.31 5.26 11.73
N GLU A 86 -3.31 6.15 11.90
CA GLU A 86 -3.28 7.14 12.98
C GLU A 86 -4.39 8.18 12.84
N LYS A 87 -4.69 8.57 11.62
CA LYS A 87 -5.70 9.58 11.33
C LYS A 87 -7.11 9.09 11.63
N PHE A 88 -7.45 7.90 11.14
CA PHE A 88 -8.80 7.33 11.28
C PHE A 88 -8.96 6.48 12.55
N LYS A 89 -7.88 6.20 13.27
CA LYS A 89 -7.87 5.32 14.45
C LYS A 89 -8.54 3.95 14.21
N SER A 90 -8.48 3.49 12.98
CA SER A 90 -9.13 2.27 12.52
C SER A 90 -8.18 1.48 11.63
N ILE A 91 -8.09 0.17 11.85
CA ILE A 91 -7.33 -0.75 11.00
C ILE A 91 -7.99 -0.95 9.63
N VAL A 92 -9.31 -0.74 9.55
CA VAL A 92 -10.06 -0.86 8.30
C VAL A 92 -9.61 0.17 7.27
N ALA A 93 -9.23 1.36 7.71
CA ALA A 93 -8.82 2.44 6.80
C ALA A 93 -7.56 2.09 5.98
N PRO A 94 -6.43 1.66 6.57
CA PRO A 94 -5.28 1.21 5.80
C PRO A 94 -5.54 -0.09 5.03
N ILE A 95 -6.38 -1.02 5.53
CA ILE A 95 -6.80 -2.20 4.76
C ILE A 95 -7.49 -1.78 3.46
N MET A 96 -8.46 -0.87 3.51
CA MET A 96 -9.16 -0.40 2.32
C MET A 96 -8.24 0.32 1.33
N LEU A 97 -7.32 1.14 1.84
CA LEU A 97 -6.30 1.80 1.01
C LEU A 97 -5.44 0.76 0.28
N HIS A 98 -4.90 -0.20 1.00
CA HIS A 98 -4.01 -1.23 0.47
C HIS A 98 -4.73 -2.16 -0.52
N MET A 99 -5.94 -2.62 -0.18
CA MET A 99 -6.79 -3.40 -1.09
C MET A 99 -7.04 -2.66 -2.40
N SER A 100 -7.38 -1.37 -2.33
CA SER A 100 -7.63 -0.55 -3.53
C SER A 100 -6.40 -0.49 -4.44
N ALA A 101 -5.21 -0.31 -3.87
CA ALA A 101 -3.96 -0.29 -4.63
C ALA A 101 -3.68 -1.65 -5.29
N ASN A 102 -3.85 -2.74 -4.55
CA ASN A 102 -3.57 -4.09 -5.05
C ASN A 102 -4.60 -4.55 -6.10
N ILE A 103 -5.88 -4.31 -5.87
CA ILE A 103 -6.93 -4.61 -6.86
C ILE A 103 -6.64 -3.89 -8.19
N LEU A 104 -6.28 -2.62 -8.09
CA LEU A 104 -5.96 -1.84 -9.28
C LEU A 104 -4.69 -2.33 -9.99
N SER A 105 -3.66 -2.75 -9.24
CA SER A 105 -2.47 -3.40 -9.80
C SER A 105 -2.81 -4.68 -10.54
N VAL A 106 -3.65 -5.55 -9.95
CA VAL A 106 -4.11 -6.80 -10.60
C VAL A 106 -4.90 -6.51 -11.88
N LEU A 107 -5.78 -5.50 -11.86
CA LEU A 107 -6.55 -5.10 -13.04
C LEU A 107 -5.64 -4.59 -14.18
N ILE A 108 -4.67 -3.71 -13.86
CA ILE A 108 -3.72 -3.19 -14.85
C ILE A 108 -2.88 -4.33 -15.40
N MET A 109 -2.34 -5.20 -14.55
CA MET A 109 -1.54 -6.34 -14.97
C MET A 109 -2.32 -7.26 -15.92
N THR A 110 -3.58 -7.54 -15.62
CA THR A 110 -4.45 -8.37 -16.49
C THR A 110 -4.70 -7.71 -17.84
N MET A 111 -4.89 -6.40 -17.88
CA MET A 111 -5.12 -5.66 -19.11
C MET A 111 -3.87 -5.56 -20.00
N THR A 112 -2.67 -5.55 -19.39
CA THR A 112 -1.40 -5.44 -20.08
C THR A 112 -0.78 -6.79 -20.44
N SER A 113 -1.23 -7.90 -19.84
CA SER A 113 -0.66 -9.25 -20.04
C SER A 113 -0.87 -9.82 -21.46
N SER A 114 -1.68 -9.17 -22.28
CA SER A 114 -1.91 -9.64 -23.67
C SER A 114 -0.70 -9.47 -24.58
N ASP A 115 0.31 -8.67 -24.19
CA ASP A 115 1.46 -8.32 -25.01
C ASP A 115 2.77 -8.12 -24.23
N THR A 116 3.07 -8.98 -23.20
CA THR A 116 4.33 -8.84 -22.45
C THR A 116 5.52 -9.26 -23.31
N PRO A 117 6.45 -8.33 -23.66
CA PRO A 117 7.74 -8.73 -24.23
C PRO A 117 8.56 -9.46 -23.14
N THR A 118 9.21 -10.53 -23.53
CA THR A 118 10.16 -11.27 -22.68
C THR A 118 11.27 -10.36 -22.17
N VAL A 119 11.68 -10.56 -20.91
CA VAL A 119 12.55 -9.69 -20.08
C VAL A 119 14.00 -9.52 -20.61
N ASP A 120 14.35 -9.99 -21.78
CA ASP A 120 15.72 -10.03 -22.32
C ASP A 120 16.20 -8.77 -23.07
N SER A 121 15.37 -7.73 -23.13
CA SER A 121 15.82 -6.44 -23.65
C SER A 121 15.33 -5.32 -22.74
N LEU A 122 16.23 -4.61 -22.08
CA LEU A 122 16.01 -3.27 -21.53
C LEU A 122 15.63 -2.33 -22.69
N ASN A 123 14.39 -2.43 -23.10
CA ASN A 123 13.81 -1.70 -24.21
C ASN A 123 13.08 -0.47 -23.68
N ILE A 124 12.89 0.52 -24.52
CA ILE A 124 12.12 1.75 -24.27
C ILE A 124 10.74 1.42 -23.65
N ASP A 125 10.15 0.28 -24.01
CA ASP A 125 8.88 -0.20 -23.47
C ASP A 125 8.93 -0.57 -21.98
N THR A 126 10.04 -1.11 -21.48
CA THR A 126 10.23 -1.39 -20.03
C THR A 126 10.35 -0.10 -19.24
N LEU A 127 11.06 0.91 -19.77
CA LEU A 127 11.15 2.24 -19.16
C LEU A 127 9.79 2.95 -19.16
N ALA A 128 9.01 2.84 -20.24
CA ALA A 128 7.66 3.38 -20.32
C ALA A 128 6.70 2.68 -19.32
N TYR A 129 6.81 1.38 -19.16
CA TYR A 129 6.04 0.62 -18.19
C TYR A 129 6.38 1.02 -16.74
N VAL A 130 7.66 1.04 -16.39
CA VAL A 130 8.12 1.45 -15.04
C VAL A 130 7.74 2.90 -14.76
N SER A 131 7.90 3.81 -15.72
CA SER A 131 7.49 5.21 -15.56
C SER A 131 5.98 5.37 -15.39
N SER A 132 5.17 4.60 -16.12
CA SER A 132 3.71 4.60 -15.97
C SER A 132 3.27 4.09 -14.60
N LEU A 133 3.92 3.06 -14.08
CA LEU A 133 3.68 2.59 -12.71
C LEU A 133 4.03 3.65 -11.65
N ILE A 134 5.17 4.31 -11.79
CA ILE A 134 5.60 5.39 -10.88
C ILE A 134 4.61 6.55 -10.92
N ILE A 135 4.22 6.99 -12.11
CA ILE A 135 3.23 8.06 -12.31
C ILE A 135 1.89 7.66 -11.70
N PHE A 136 1.45 6.43 -11.91
CA PHE A 136 0.21 5.91 -11.37
C PHE A 136 0.22 5.86 -9.84
N ILE A 137 1.30 5.38 -9.21
CA ILE A 137 1.48 5.38 -7.75
C ILE A 137 1.47 6.81 -7.23
N PHE A 138 2.13 7.72 -7.91
CA PHE A 138 2.15 9.14 -7.53
C PHE A 138 0.75 9.77 -7.61
N ILE A 139 0.02 9.55 -8.71
CA ILE A 139 -1.35 10.07 -8.88
C ILE A 139 -2.30 9.50 -7.85
N THR A 140 -2.28 8.18 -7.61
CA THR A 140 -3.14 7.54 -6.60
C THR A 140 -2.80 7.98 -5.18
N GLY A 141 -1.51 8.16 -4.87
CA GLY A 141 -1.05 8.71 -3.60
C GLY A 141 -1.53 10.15 -3.38
N VAL A 142 -1.41 11.00 -4.39
CA VAL A 142 -1.90 12.38 -4.34
C VAL A 142 -3.43 12.42 -4.21
N LEU A 143 -4.16 11.62 -4.99
CA LEU A 143 -5.62 11.54 -4.88
C LEU A 143 -6.06 11.06 -3.49
N ALA A 144 -5.44 10.02 -2.96
CA ALA A 144 -5.72 9.53 -1.61
C ALA A 144 -5.46 10.60 -0.54
N ALA A 145 -4.37 11.37 -0.67
CA ALA A 145 -4.05 12.47 0.22
C ALA A 145 -5.08 13.61 0.12
N VAL A 146 -5.47 14.00 -1.10
CA VAL A 146 -6.49 15.04 -1.36
C VAL A 146 -7.84 14.61 -0.81
N PHE A 147 -8.31 13.39 -1.12
CA PHE A 147 -9.54 12.84 -0.55
C PHE A 147 -9.47 12.73 0.97
N GLY A 148 -8.34 12.33 1.52
CA GLY A 148 -8.10 12.31 2.96
C GLY A 148 -8.28 13.68 3.60
N VAL A 149 -7.74 14.74 2.99
CA VAL A 149 -7.90 16.13 3.45
C VAL A 149 -9.35 16.61 3.32
N ILE A 150 -10.02 16.31 2.20
CA ILE A 150 -11.42 16.69 1.98
C ILE A 150 -12.33 16.03 3.01
N ILE A 151 -12.17 14.73 3.23
CA ILE A 151 -12.94 13.97 4.23
C ILE A 151 -12.67 14.53 5.64
N TRP A 152 -11.39 14.82 5.96
CA TRP A 152 -11.03 15.41 7.24
C TRP A 152 -11.74 16.72 7.51
N ASN A 153 -11.75 17.61 6.53
CA ASN A 153 -12.39 18.93 6.68
C ASN A 153 -13.92 18.82 6.78
N LYS A 154 -14.53 17.76 6.21
CA LYS A 154 -15.98 17.51 6.35
C LYS A 154 -16.36 16.81 7.65
N VAL A 155 -15.50 15.92 8.16
CA VAL A 155 -15.83 15.10 9.36
C VAL A 155 -15.50 15.82 10.67
N ASN A 156 -14.64 16.86 10.65
CA ASN A 156 -14.26 17.61 11.85
C ASN A 156 -14.63 19.12 11.84
N PRO A 157 -15.81 19.54 11.41
CA PRO A 157 -16.19 20.95 11.53
C PRO A 157 -16.34 21.38 13.00
N VAL A 158 -16.66 20.48 13.92
CA VAL A 158 -16.85 20.73 15.35
C VAL A 158 -15.54 21.04 16.06
N ALA A 159 -14.45 20.36 15.73
CA ALA A 159 -13.15 20.58 16.37
C ALA A 159 -12.51 21.92 15.97
N ILE A 160 -12.78 22.39 14.76
CA ILE A 160 -12.27 23.69 14.27
C ILE A 160 -13.02 24.85 14.93
N ASN A 161 -14.32 24.71 15.15
CA ASN A 161 -15.14 25.75 15.81
C ASN A 161 -14.84 25.82 17.31
N ALA A 162 -14.66 24.70 18.01
CA ALA A 162 -14.31 24.69 19.42
C ALA A 162 -12.93 25.33 19.72
N LYS A 163 -11.99 25.24 18.76
CA LYS A 163 -10.68 25.90 18.89
C LYS A 163 -10.79 27.43 18.71
N LYS A 164 -11.68 27.90 17.85
CA LYS A 164 -11.95 29.35 17.65
C LYS A 164 -12.67 29.99 18.84
N GLU A 165 -13.57 29.28 19.51
CA GLU A 165 -14.26 29.78 20.69
C GLU A 165 -13.35 29.91 21.93
N ASN A 166 -12.29 29.14 22.02
CA ASN A 166 -11.31 29.20 23.12
C ASN A 166 -10.18 30.24 22.89
N GLU A 167 -10.11 30.86 21.72
CA GLU A 167 -9.14 31.92 21.39
C GLU A 167 -9.71 33.35 21.42
N ILE A 168 -11.01 33.52 21.82
CA ILE A 168 -11.71 34.77 22.07
C ILE A 168 -11.91 34.94 23.58
#